data_2d057a15ee05563df9cfbe25b6f185e7
#
_entry.id   2d057a15ee05563df9cfbe25b6f185e7
#
_cell.length_a   1.000
_cell.length_b   1.000
_cell.length_c   1.000
_cell.angle_alpha   90.00
_cell.angle_beta   90.00
_cell.angle_gamma   90.00
#
_symmetry.space_group_name_H-M   'P 1'
#
loop_
_entity.id
_entity.type
_entity.pdbx_description
1 polymer ?
#
loop_
_entity_poly.entity_id
_entity_poly.type
_entity_poly.pdbx_seq_one_letter_code
_entity_poly.pdbx_strand_id
1 'polypeptide(L)'
;YYISHGKAGTDKAREGDKKTPIGVYHVTASLPRQKLTDFYGSGAFPISYPNEWDKRQGRNGHGIWLHGTPSNTFSRPPKASDGCVVLANQDLDALAKNLQIGTTPVIISSSIEWLSLDDWQTERTALSRSIDEWHRDWESLDTEKYLRHYSKRFQSGSQSLEQWSAQKRQVNSGKQWIKVGTTNISMFRNPGKEEMVVVTFDQDYRSSNLSNVMKKRQYWMKEDGVWKIVYEGGA
;
A
#
# COMPACT_ATOMS: atom_id res chain seq x y z
N TYR A 1 -13.63 -9.60 14.91
CA TYR A 1 -14.68 -8.57 15.01
C TYR A 1 -15.61 -8.66 13.81
N TYR A 2 -16.88 -8.39 14.03
CA TYR A 2 -17.86 -8.27 12.96
C TYR A 2 -17.75 -6.88 12.31
N ILE A 3 -17.89 -6.81 10.99
CA ILE A 3 -17.87 -5.56 10.23
C ILE A 3 -19.07 -5.44 9.31
N SER A 4 -19.51 -4.20 9.07
CA SER A 4 -20.37 -3.82 7.97
C SER A 4 -19.56 -3.07 6.92
N HIS A 5 -19.85 -3.28 5.65
CA HIS A 5 -19.15 -2.66 4.53
C HIS A 5 -20.12 -2.06 3.50
N GLY A 6 -19.63 -1.65 2.33
CA GLY A 6 -20.41 -0.96 1.31
C GLY A 6 -21.68 -1.69 0.87
N LYS A 7 -22.81 -0.98 0.78
CA LYS A 7 -24.13 -1.48 0.34
C LYS A 7 -24.07 -2.16 -1.03
N ALA A 8 -23.23 -1.66 -1.93
CA ALA A 8 -23.02 -2.22 -3.26
C ALA A 8 -21.87 -3.24 -3.32
N GLY A 9 -21.40 -3.73 -2.14
CA GLY A 9 -20.33 -4.71 -2.04
C GLY A 9 -18.93 -4.10 -2.00
N THR A 10 -17.98 -4.76 -2.64
CA THR A 10 -16.56 -4.40 -2.68
C THR A 10 -16.13 -3.96 -4.09
N ASP A 11 -14.82 -3.71 -4.24
CA ASP A 11 -14.18 -3.27 -5.48
C ASP A 11 -14.64 -1.86 -5.92
N LYS A 12 -14.45 -0.91 -4.99
CA LYS A 12 -14.75 0.50 -5.22
C LYS A 12 -13.92 1.04 -6.39
N ALA A 13 -14.62 1.70 -7.35
CA ALA A 13 -14.00 2.27 -8.53
C ALA A 13 -14.18 3.80 -8.64
N ARG A 14 -15.29 4.33 -8.14
CA ARG A 14 -15.62 5.76 -8.27
C ARG A 14 -16.35 6.30 -7.06
N GLU A 15 -16.31 7.61 -6.92
CA GLU A 15 -17.08 8.30 -5.88
C GLU A 15 -18.57 7.98 -5.99
N GLY A 16 -19.25 7.83 -4.85
CA GLY A 16 -20.69 7.56 -4.79
C GLY A 16 -21.13 6.14 -5.15
N ASP A 17 -20.23 5.22 -5.52
CA ASP A 17 -20.59 3.83 -5.91
C ASP A 17 -21.02 2.93 -4.75
N LYS A 18 -20.93 3.42 -3.50
CA LYS A 18 -21.31 2.71 -2.27
C LYS A 18 -20.60 1.39 -2.06
N LYS A 19 -19.40 1.28 -2.60
CA LYS A 19 -18.53 0.10 -2.49
C LYS A 19 -17.37 0.37 -1.54
N THR A 20 -16.91 -0.68 -0.86
CA THR A 20 -15.65 -0.67 -0.09
C THR A 20 -14.50 -1.04 -1.02
N PRO A 21 -13.36 -0.36 -0.99
CA PRO A 21 -12.23 -0.68 -1.85
C PRO A 21 -11.58 -2.01 -1.47
N ILE A 22 -10.89 -2.63 -2.43
CA ILE A 22 -10.03 -3.80 -2.24
C ILE A 22 -8.59 -3.35 -2.46
N GLY A 23 -7.68 -3.67 -1.52
CA GLY A 23 -6.29 -3.28 -1.63
C GLY A 23 -5.56 -3.26 -0.29
N VAL A 24 -4.32 -2.77 -0.33
CA VAL A 24 -3.49 -2.53 0.84
C VAL A 24 -3.47 -1.03 1.12
N TYR A 25 -3.99 -0.65 2.26
CA TYR A 25 -4.08 0.73 2.75
C TYR A 25 -3.37 0.85 4.09
N HIS A 26 -3.32 2.05 4.63
CA HIS A 26 -2.90 2.30 6.02
C HIS A 26 -3.78 3.38 6.64
N VAL A 27 -3.82 3.39 7.97
CA VAL A 27 -4.53 4.43 8.71
C VAL A 27 -3.78 5.76 8.58
N THR A 28 -4.47 6.81 8.14
CA THR A 28 -3.85 8.12 7.88
C THR A 28 -4.09 9.14 8.97
N ALA A 29 -5.13 8.98 9.77
CA ALA A 29 -5.47 9.87 10.86
C ALA A 29 -6.31 9.16 11.94
N SER A 30 -6.41 9.77 13.12
CA SER A 30 -7.38 9.45 14.16
C SER A 30 -8.28 10.67 14.36
N LEU A 31 -9.56 10.52 14.09
CA LEU A 31 -10.55 11.57 14.26
C LEU A 31 -11.29 11.35 15.58
N PRO A 32 -11.09 12.22 16.58
CA PRO A 32 -11.70 12.05 17.88
C PRO A 32 -13.22 12.33 17.85
N ARG A 33 -13.96 11.61 18.68
CA ARG A 33 -15.44 11.69 18.75
C ARG A 33 -15.96 13.13 18.85
N GLN A 34 -15.27 14.00 19.59
CA GLN A 34 -15.69 15.40 19.80
C GLN A 34 -15.76 16.24 18.51
N LYS A 35 -15.10 15.77 17.46
CA LYS A 35 -15.08 16.41 16.13
C LYS A 35 -16.02 15.74 15.12
N LEU A 36 -16.75 14.71 15.54
CA LEU A 36 -17.60 13.88 14.69
C LEU A 36 -19.06 13.96 15.15
N THR A 37 -19.96 13.76 14.20
CA THR A 37 -21.37 13.50 14.54
C THR A 37 -21.54 12.11 15.15
N ASP A 38 -22.65 11.86 15.83
CA ASP A 38 -22.97 10.55 16.44
C ASP A 38 -22.99 9.41 15.41
N PHE A 39 -23.16 9.72 14.13
CA PHE A 39 -23.13 8.75 13.03
C PHE A 39 -21.86 7.89 12.99
N TYR A 40 -20.73 8.43 13.43
CA TYR A 40 -19.41 7.76 13.43
C TYR A 40 -19.08 7.04 14.75
N GLY A 41 -19.97 7.09 15.73
CA GLY A 41 -19.82 6.41 17.00
C GLY A 41 -18.65 6.88 17.86
N SER A 42 -17.84 5.97 18.37
CA SER A 42 -16.73 6.28 19.28
C SER A 42 -15.52 6.95 18.61
N GLY A 43 -15.44 6.94 17.26
CA GLY A 43 -14.37 7.59 16.51
C GLY A 43 -14.31 7.15 15.06
N ALA A 44 -13.34 7.71 14.33
CA ALA A 44 -13.09 7.33 12.94
C ALA A 44 -11.61 7.37 12.60
N PHE A 45 -11.18 6.44 11.74
CA PHE A 45 -9.82 6.28 11.27
C PHE A 45 -9.84 6.24 9.74
N PRO A 46 -9.57 7.38 9.08
CA PRO A 46 -9.40 7.43 7.63
C PRO A 46 -8.29 6.51 7.16
N ILE A 47 -8.50 5.87 6.01
CA ILE A 47 -7.47 5.07 5.34
C ILE A 47 -6.99 5.73 4.05
N SER A 48 -5.84 5.30 3.54
CA SER A 48 -5.15 5.89 2.38
C SER A 48 -5.80 5.54 1.03
N TYR A 49 -7.14 5.45 0.97
CA TYR A 49 -7.84 5.30 -0.28
C TYR A 49 -8.12 6.67 -0.93
N PRO A 50 -7.95 6.85 -2.26
CA PRO A 50 -7.29 5.92 -3.19
C PRO A 50 -5.77 5.94 -3.02
N ASN A 51 -5.16 4.75 -2.97
CA ASN A 51 -3.72 4.60 -2.97
C ASN A 51 -3.14 4.80 -4.39
N GLU A 52 -1.83 4.64 -4.56
CA GLU A 52 -1.15 4.87 -5.83
C GLU A 52 -1.62 3.88 -6.91
N TRP A 53 -1.91 2.63 -6.51
CA TRP A 53 -2.43 1.61 -7.42
C TRP A 53 -3.87 1.89 -7.84
N ASP A 54 -4.72 2.33 -6.92
CA ASP A 54 -6.09 2.76 -7.23
C ASP A 54 -6.10 3.91 -8.24
N LYS A 55 -5.28 4.93 -8.02
CA LYS A 55 -5.14 6.09 -8.93
C LYS A 55 -4.69 5.66 -10.31
N ARG A 56 -3.74 4.74 -10.39
CA ARG A 56 -3.27 4.18 -11.65
C ARG A 56 -4.36 3.39 -12.40
N GLN A 57 -5.27 2.75 -11.66
CA GLN A 57 -6.44 2.07 -12.24
C GLN A 57 -7.58 3.04 -12.59
N GLY A 58 -7.38 4.35 -12.48
CA GLY A 58 -8.41 5.36 -12.70
C GLY A 58 -9.49 5.39 -11.62
N ARG A 59 -9.25 4.75 -10.48
CA ARG A 59 -10.18 4.76 -9.35
C ARG A 59 -10.12 6.11 -8.64
N ASN A 60 -11.27 6.57 -8.16
CA ASN A 60 -11.39 7.86 -7.50
C ASN A 60 -12.37 7.82 -6.32
N GLY A 61 -12.60 9.00 -5.72
CA GLY A 61 -13.39 9.19 -4.51
C GLY A 61 -12.51 9.32 -3.28
N HIS A 62 -13.13 9.48 -2.12
CA HIS A 62 -12.47 9.73 -0.84
C HIS A 62 -13.36 9.26 0.31
N GLY A 63 -12.93 9.51 1.56
CA GLY A 63 -13.78 9.34 2.75
C GLY A 63 -14.05 7.88 3.12
N ILE A 64 -13.13 6.97 2.82
CA ILE A 64 -13.21 5.59 3.32
C ILE A 64 -12.52 5.52 4.67
N TRP A 65 -13.32 5.20 5.70
CA TRP A 65 -12.89 5.20 7.09
C TRP A 65 -13.24 3.88 7.78
N LEU A 66 -12.47 3.53 8.79
CA LEU A 66 -12.90 2.60 9.83
C LEU A 66 -13.61 3.44 10.88
N HIS A 67 -14.85 3.13 11.25
CA HIS A 67 -15.58 3.91 12.26
C HIS A 67 -16.60 3.09 13.04
N GLY A 68 -17.12 3.66 14.12
CA GLY A 68 -18.12 3.05 14.96
C GLY A 68 -19.55 3.20 14.44
N THR A 69 -20.50 2.84 15.26
CA THR A 69 -21.95 2.96 15.03
C THR A 69 -22.54 4.09 15.86
N PRO A 70 -23.69 4.70 15.44
CA PRO A 70 -24.40 5.63 16.29
C PRO A 70 -24.68 5.07 17.69
N SER A 71 -24.76 5.93 18.69
CA SER A 71 -24.90 5.55 20.10
C SER A 71 -26.13 4.67 20.41
N ASN A 72 -27.17 4.75 19.59
CA ASN A 72 -28.38 3.93 19.69
C ASN A 72 -28.31 2.62 18.86
N THR A 73 -27.19 2.32 18.24
CA THR A 73 -27.04 1.19 17.32
C THR A 73 -25.83 0.35 17.73
N PHE A 74 -26.05 -0.91 18.14
CA PHE A 74 -24.95 -1.79 18.51
C PHE A 74 -24.09 -2.20 17.31
N SER A 75 -24.72 -2.69 16.23
CA SER A 75 -24.05 -3.05 14.98
C SER A 75 -24.95 -2.82 13.77
N ARG A 76 -24.37 -2.80 12.57
CA ARG A 76 -25.13 -2.66 11.31
C ARG A 76 -25.21 -4.00 10.58
N PRO A 77 -26.22 -4.20 9.70
CA PRO A 77 -26.20 -5.33 8.77
C PRO A 77 -24.91 -5.40 7.93
N PRO A 78 -24.56 -6.56 7.35
CA PRO A 78 -23.29 -6.77 6.66
C PRO A 78 -22.98 -5.75 5.56
N LYS A 79 -23.99 -5.32 4.81
CA LYS A 79 -23.87 -4.39 3.67
C LYS A 79 -24.70 -3.13 3.93
N ALA A 80 -24.25 -2.27 4.82
CA ALA A 80 -25.03 -1.12 5.28
C ALA A 80 -24.26 0.22 5.32
N SER A 81 -23.06 0.30 4.74
CA SER A 81 -22.31 1.56 4.62
C SER A 81 -22.28 2.09 3.17
N ASP A 82 -21.88 3.33 3.01
CA ASP A 82 -21.64 3.91 1.68
C ASP A 82 -20.17 3.74 1.21
N GLY A 83 -19.47 2.76 1.81
CA GLY A 83 -18.09 2.38 1.46
C GLY A 83 -17.14 2.23 2.64
N CYS A 84 -17.44 2.83 3.80
CA CYS A 84 -16.67 2.69 5.02
C CYS A 84 -16.75 1.26 5.58
N VAL A 85 -15.77 0.92 6.41
CA VAL A 85 -15.79 -0.30 7.24
C VAL A 85 -16.28 0.10 8.64
N VAL A 86 -17.42 -0.43 9.03
CA VAL A 86 -18.11 -0.05 10.28
C VAL A 86 -18.05 -1.21 11.28
N LEU A 87 -17.61 -0.90 12.50
CA LEU A 87 -17.51 -1.83 13.62
C LEU A 87 -18.48 -1.42 14.74
N ALA A 88 -18.80 -2.33 15.66
CA ALA A 88 -19.39 -1.94 16.94
C ALA A 88 -18.43 -1.02 17.69
N ASN A 89 -18.94 -0.05 18.45
CA ASN A 89 -18.09 0.92 19.15
C ASN A 89 -17.05 0.27 20.07
N GLN A 90 -17.42 -0.75 20.82
CA GLN A 90 -16.49 -1.50 21.70
C GLN A 90 -15.37 -2.18 20.92
N ASP A 91 -15.65 -2.70 19.73
CA ASP A 91 -14.66 -3.36 18.87
C ASP A 91 -13.72 -2.33 18.25
N LEU A 92 -14.26 -1.19 17.83
CA LEU A 92 -13.45 -0.07 17.33
C LEU A 92 -12.51 0.46 18.42
N ASP A 93 -13.00 0.63 19.66
CA ASP A 93 -12.21 1.12 20.79
C ASP A 93 -11.09 0.12 21.16
N ALA A 94 -11.37 -1.18 21.08
CA ALA A 94 -10.37 -2.22 21.27
C ALA A 94 -9.30 -2.20 20.18
N LEU A 95 -9.71 -2.06 18.91
CA LEU A 95 -8.82 -1.95 17.75
C LEU A 95 -7.97 -0.69 17.84
N ALA A 96 -8.56 0.45 18.20
CA ALA A 96 -7.91 1.76 18.27
C ALA A 96 -6.66 1.79 19.16
N LYS A 97 -6.63 0.96 20.21
CA LYS A 97 -5.48 0.85 21.12
C LYS A 97 -4.19 0.38 20.42
N ASN A 98 -4.33 -0.30 19.28
CA ASN A 98 -3.22 -0.90 18.53
C ASN A 98 -2.97 -0.19 17.19
N LEU A 99 -3.75 0.84 16.84
CA LEU A 99 -3.57 1.57 15.60
C LEU A 99 -2.44 2.61 15.73
N GLN A 100 -1.52 2.56 14.80
CA GLN A 100 -0.44 3.54 14.63
C GLN A 100 -0.65 4.30 13.32
N ILE A 101 -0.85 5.62 13.42
CA ILE A 101 -1.09 6.49 12.26
C ILE A 101 0.11 6.45 11.32
N GLY A 102 -0.17 6.29 10.01
CA GLY A 102 0.83 6.21 8.97
C GLY A 102 1.56 4.85 8.86
N THR A 103 1.31 3.92 9.80
CA THR A 103 2.07 2.66 9.88
C THR A 103 1.16 1.43 9.84
N THR A 104 0.05 1.41 10.61
CA THR A 104 -0.82 0.23 10.67
C THR A 104 -1.46 -0.04 9.31
N PRO A 105 -1.18 -1.21 8.71
CA PRO A 105 -1.79 -1.60 7.43
C PRO A 105 -3.27 -1.95 7.63
N VAL A 106 -4.06 -1.64 6.61
CA VAL A 106 -5.46 -2.04 6.48
C VAL A 106 -5.61 -2.77 5.15
N ILE A 107 -5.64 -4.09 5.20
CA ILE A 107 -5.79 -4.93 4.02
C ILE A 107 -7.27 -5.28 3.88
N ILE A 108 -7.89 -4.88 2.79
CA ILE A 108 -9.29 -5.17 2.48
C ILE A 108 -9.32 -6.14 1.30
N SER A 109 -9.88 -7.33 1.53
CA SER A 109 -10.00 -8.39 0.52
C SER A 109 -11.41 -8.98 0.51
N SER A 110 -11.83 -9.50 -0.62
CA SER A 110 -13.08 -10.26 -0.75
C SER A 110 -12.97 -11.69 -0.20
N SER A 111 -11.77 -12.19 0.00
CA SER A 111 -11.48 -13.53 0.51
C SER A 111 -10.17 -13.54 1.30
N ILE A 112 -10.05 -14.50 2.22
CA ILE A 112 -8.79 -14.77 2.93
C ILE A 112 -8.16 -15.99 2.27
N GLU A 113 -6.92 -15.85 1.86
CA GLU A 113 -6.10 -16.96 1.38
C GLU A 113 -5.20 -17.43 2.54
N TRP A 114 -5.34 -18.70 2.89
CA TRP A 114 -4.54 -19.32 3.93
C TRP A 114 -3.35 -20.04 3.29
N LEU A 115 -2.14 -19.66 3.70
CA LEU A 115 -0.90 -20.31 3.27
C LEU A 115 -0.33 -21.16 4.40
N SER A 116 0.39 -22.22 4.03
CA SER A 116 1.28 -22.89 4.98
C SER A 116 2.42 -21.92 5.37
N LEU A 117 3.04 -22.16 6.52
CA LEU A 117 4.20 -21.37 6.93
C LEU A 117 5.35 -21.46 5.93
N ASP A 118 5.55 -22.65 5.36
CA ASP A 118 6.61 -22.91 4.38
C ASP A 118 6.37 -22.20 3.04
N ASP A 119 5.11 -22.19 2.55
CA ASP A 119 4.75 -21.45 1.34
C ASP A 119 4.94 -19.96 1.56
N TRP A 120 4.48 -19.43 2.70
CA TRP A 120 4.66 -18.04 3.07
C TRP A 120 6.14 -17.64 3.15
N GLN A 121 6.98 -18.47 3.79
CA GLN A 121 8.42 -18.23 3.87
C GLN A 121 9.09 -18.28 2.49
N THR A 122 8.69 -19.22 1.64
CA THR A 122 9.19 -19.37 0.29
C THR A 122 8.91 -18.12 -0.55
N GLU A 123 7.68 -17.66 -0.56
CA GLU A 123 7.30 -16.45 -1.30
C GLU A 123 8.03 -15.20 -0.79
N ARG A 124 8.06 -15.02 0.54
CA ARG A 124 8.76 -13.90 1.16
C ARG A 124 10.26 -13.92 0.81
N THR A 125 10.89 -15.07 0.85
CA THR A 125 12.31 -15.24 0.52
C THR A 125 12.58 -14.92 -0.94
N ALA A 126 11.72 -15.37 -1.85
CA ALA A 126 11.86 -15.08 -3.28
C ALA A 126 11.80 -13.58 -3.58
N LEU A 127 10.83 -12.87 -2.99
CA LEU A 127 10.73 -11.42 -3.15
C LEU A 127 11.90 -10.68 -2.47
N SER A 128 12.30 -11.11 -1.27
CA SER A 128 13.47 -10.53 -0.58
C SER A 128 14.73 -10.60 -1.43
N ARG A 129 14.99 -11.74 -2.08
CA ARG A 129 16.13 -11.90 -3.02
C ARG A 129 16.05 -10.90 -4.19
N SER A 130 14.87 -10.71 -4.75
CA SER A 130 14.69 -9.73 -5.84
C SER A 130 14.94 -8.29 -5.38
N ILE A 131 14.58 -7.93 -4.15
CA ILE A 131 14.88 -6.63 -3.54
C ILE A 131 16.39 -6.48 -3.31
N ASP A 132 17.06 -7.51 -2.79
CA ASP A 132 18.50 -7.52 -2.57
C ASP A 132 19.29 -7.42 -3.89
N GLU A 133 18.80 -8.08 -4.96
CA GLU A 133 19.38 -7.98 -6.30
C GLU A 133 19.20 -6.58 -6.87
N TRP A 134 18.01 -5.98 -6.73
CA TRP A 134 17.75 -4.60 -7.12
C TRP A 134 18.69 -3.61 -6.41
N HIS A 135 18.95 -3.79 -5.10
CA HIS A 135 19.93 -2.97 -4.35
C HIS A 135 21.34 -3.11 -4.92
N ARG A 136 21.83 -4.35 -5.06
CA ARG A 136 23.19 -4.62 -5.58
C ARG A 136 23.38 -4.04 -6.98
N ASP A 137 22.38 -4.22 -7.85
CA ASP A 137 22.46 -3.71 -9.21
C ASP A 137 22.44 -2.18 -9.23
N TRP A 138 21.69 -1.54 -8.31
CA TRP A 138 21.72 -0.09 -8.19
C TRP A 138 23.10 0.42 -7.70
N GLU A 139 23.67 -0.21 -6.67
CA GLU A 139 24.98 0.14 -6.12
C GLU A 139 26.14 -0.14 -7.08
N SER A 140 25.96 -1.06 -8.04
CA SER A 140 26.99 -1.42 -9.03
C SER A 140 27.27 -0.32 -10.05
N LEU A 141 26.41 0.71 -10.13
CA LEU A 141 26.39 1.76 -11.17
C LEU A 141 26.09 1.23 -12.59
N ASP A 142 25.86 -0.07 -12.76
CA ASP A 142 25.34 -0.64 -14.01
C ASP A 142 23.84 -0.33 -14.11
N THR A 143 23.55 0.85 -14.69
CA THR A 143 22.16 1.34 -14.79
C THR A 143 21.26 0.38 -15.58
N GLU A 144 21.81 -0.37 -16.55
CA GLU A 144 21.01 -1.32 -17.33
C GLU A 144 20.64 -2.56 -16.49
N LYS A 145 21.53 -3.04 -15.60
CA LYS A 145 21.17 -4.07 -14.64
C LYS A 145 20.08 -3.59 -13.69
N TYR A 146 20.23 -2.41 -13.12
CA TYR A 146 19.23 -1.79 -12.26
C TYR A 146 17.87 -1.65 -12.95
N LEU A 147 17.83 -1.18 -14.19
CA LEU A 147 16.58 -0.98 -14.93
C LEU A 147 15.88 -2.29 -15.31
N ARG A 148 16.58 -3.42 -15.36
CA ARG A 148 15.96 -4.74 -15.60
C ARG A 148 14.99 -5.18 -14.51
N HIS A 149 15.06 -4.60 -13.32
CA HIS A 149 14.10 -4.87 -12.24
C HIS A 149 12.74 -4.22 -12.46
N TYR A 150 12.64 -3.27 -13.38
CA TYR A 150 11.41 -2.55 -13.68
C TYR A 150 10.61 -3.22 -14.79
N SER A 151 9.31 -3.32 -14.56
CA SER A 151 8.33 -3.85 -15.52
C SER A 151 8.20 -2.94 -16.74
N LYS A 152 7.90 -3.51 -17.89
CA LYS A 152 7.45 -2.73 -19.07
C LYS A 152 6.18 -1.92 -18.76
N ARG A 153 5.40 -2.34 -17.78
CA ARG A 153 4.20 -1.66 -17.28
C ARG A 153 4.50 -0.62 -16.20
N PHE A 154 5.77 -0.32 -15.93
CA PHE A 154 6.16 0.61 -14.87
C PHE A 154 5.61 2.02 -15.11
N GLN A 155 5.12 2.61 -14.02
CA GLN A 155 4.72 4.02 -13.99
C GLN A 155 4.92 4.57 -12.57
N SER A 156 5.51 5.77 -12.46
CA SER A 156 5.64 6.51 -11.21
C SER A 156 5.08 7.91 -11.38
N GLY A 157 3.94 8.20 -10.75
CA GLY A 157 3.18 9.41 -11.04
C GLY A 157 2.83 9.49 -12.53
N SER A 158 3.29 10.54 -13.21
CA SER A 158 3.13 10.70 -14.67
C SER A 158 4.30 10.11 -15.49
N GLN A 159 5.37 9.63 -14.85
CA GLN A 159 6.55 9.13 -15.56
C GLN A 159 6.33 7.70 -16.06
N SER A 160 6.54 7.48 -17.36
CA SER A 160 6.65 6.15 -17.96
C SER A 160 8.01 5.50 -17.64
N LEU A 161 8.13 4.18 -17.93
CA LEU A 161 9.43 3.49 -17.83
C LEU A 161 10.52 4.18 -18.65
N GLU A 162 10.21 4.66 -19.84
CA GLU A 162 11.16 5.32 -20.72
C GLU A 162 11.70 6.62 -20.09
N GLN A 163 10.82 7.47 -19.60
CA GLN A 163 11.18 8.72 -18.93
C GLN A 163 11.99 8.45 -17.64
N TRP A 164 11.54 7.46 -16.84
CA TRP A 164 12.25 7.01 -15.65
C TRP A 164 13.65 6.51 -15.99
N SER A 165 13.78 5.67 -17.03
CA SER A 165 15.05 5.10 -17.45
C SER A 165 16.01 6.18 -17.94
N ALA A 166 15.54 7.12 -18.74
CA ALA A 166 16.35 8.26 -19.21
C ALA A 166 16.86 9.09 -18.03
N GLN A 167 16.01 9.40 -17.07
CA GLN A 167 16.38 10.13 -15.85
C GLN A 167 17.44 9.36 -15.05
N LYS A 168 17.26 8.03 -14.85
CA LYS A 168 18.21 7.22 -14.08
C LYS A 168 19.57 7.12 -14.76
N ARG A 169 19.61 6.96 -16.07
CA ARG A 169 20.88 7.00 -16.84
C ARG A 169 21.61 8.33 -16.65
N GLN A 170 20.89 9.44 -16.78
CA GLN A 170 21.47 10.78 -16.58
C GLN A 170 21.98 10.97 -15.14
N VAL A 171 21.19 10.60 -14.13
CA VAL A 171 21.55 10.76 -12.72
C VAL A 171 22.74 9.87 -12.35
N ASN A 172 22.75 8.62 -12.78
CA ASN A 172 23.79 7.65 -12.43
C ASN A 172 25.11 7.93 -13.13
N SER A 173 25.10 8.48 -14.36
CA SER A 173 26.34 8.80 -15.09
C SER A 173 27.24 9.82 -14.38
N GLY A 174 26.67 10.63 -13.49
CA GLY A 174 27.43 11.59 -12.67
C GLY A 174 27.85 11.07 -11.29
N LYS A 175 27.63 9.77 -11.00
CA LYS A 175 27.97 9.16 -9.72
C LYS A 175 29.26 8.36 -9.78
N GLN A 176 30.08 8.50 -8.73
CA GLN A 176 31.29 7.66 -8.55
C GLN A 176 30.99 6.43 -7.71
N TRP A 177 30.00 6.51 -6.84
CA TRP A 177 29.51 5.42 -6.03
C TRP A 177 28.06 5.70 -5.56
N ILE A 178 27.33 4.64 -5.30
CA ILE A 178 26.01 4.64 -4.69
C ILE A 178 25.99 3.61 -3.57
N LYS A 179 25.34 3.95 -2.44
CA LYS A 179 25.00 3.06 -1.32
C LYS A 179 23.55 3.22 -0.97
N VAL A 180 22.85 2.11 -0.82
CA VAL A 180 21.42 2.07 -0.49
C VAL A 180 21.19 1.15 0.69
N GLY A 181 20.77 1.72 1.80
CA GLY A 181 20.28 0.95 2.96
C GLY A 181 18.76 0.92 2.98
N THR A 182 18.18 -0.20 3.37
CA THR A 182 16.75 -0.32 3.62
C THR A 182 16.48 -0.92 4.99
N THR A 183 15.56 -0.30 5.73
CA THR A 183 15.11 -0.75 7.05
C THR A 183 13.59 -0.73 7.13
N ASN A 184 13.04 -1.36 8.17
CA ASN A 184 11.59 -1.37 8.41
C ASN A 184 10.78 -1.89 7.22
N ILE A 185 11.29 -2.92 6.53
CA ILE A 185 10.65 -3.48 5.34
C ILE A 185 9.35 -4.18 5.74
N SER A 186 8.24 -3.79 5.13
CA SER A 186 6.96 -4.48 5.20
C SER A 186 6.54 -4.96 3.82
N MET A 187 5.96 -6.16 3.74
CA MET A 187 5.53 -6.80 2.51
C MET A 187 4.12 -7.32 2.70
N PHE A 188 3.18 -6.85 1.86
CA PHE A 188 1.78 -7.29 1.90
C PHE A 188 1.33 -7.69 0.50
N ARG A 189 0.77 -8.89 0.35
CA ARG A 189 0.08 -9.26 -0.89
C ARG A 189 -1.04 -8.26 -1.15
N ASN A 190 -1.08 -7.72 -2.37
CA ASN A 190 -2.18 -6.87 -2.78
C ASN A 190 -3.35 -7.75 -3.21
N PRO A 191 -4.51 -7.64 -2.55
CA PRO A 191 -5.67 -8.39 -2.96
C PRO A 191 -6.09 -8.04 -4.38
N GLY A 192 -6.37 -9.04 -5.18
CA GLY A 192 -6.77 -8.85 -6.59
C GLY A 192 -6.43 -10.05 -7.45
N LYS A 193 -6.54 -9.88 -8.77
CA LYS A 193 -6.30 -10.95 -9.74
C LYS A 193 -4.82 -11.11 -10.10
N GLU A 194 -4.02 -10.08 -9.90
CA GLU A 194 -2.61 -10.06 -10.26
C GLU A 194 -1.76 -10.47 -9.06
N GLU A 195 -0.72 -11.28 -9.28
CA GLU A 195 0.23 -11.65 -8.25
C GLU A 195 1.15 -10.46 -7.97
N MET A 196 0.76 -9.66 -6.97
CA MET A 196 1.40 -8.39 -6.65
C MET A 196 1.61 -8.25 -5.15
N VAL A 197 2.74 -7.66 -4.76
CA VAL A 197 3.09 -7.34 -3.36
C VAL A 197 3.40 -5.86 -3.24
N VAL A 198 2.83 -5.24 -2.22
CA VAL A 198 3.16 -3.87 -1.80
C VAL A 198 4.30 -3.95 -0.80
N VAL A 199 5.43 -3.33 -1.13
CA VAL A 199 6.62 -3.26 -0.28
C VAL A 199 6.81 -1.82 0.17
N THR A 200 6.89 -1.59 1.48
CA THR A 200 7.18 -0.27 2.06
C THR A 200 8.42 -0.38 2.95
N PHE A 201 9.32 0.58 2.87
CA PHE A 201 10.57 0.58 3.61
C PHE A 201 11.11 2.01 3.81
N ASP A 202 11.95 2.18 4.82
CA ASP A 202 12.77 3.38 4.97
C ASP A 202 14.07 3.19 4.18
N GLN A 203 14.36 4.13 3.26
CA GLN A 203 15.53 4.11 2.40
C GLN A 203 16.54 5.16 2.89
N ASP A 204 17.77 4.72 3.19
CA ASP A 204 18.94 5.59 3.33
C ASP A 204 19.77 5.53 2.03
N TYR A 205 19.62 6.55 1.20
CA TYR A 205 20.36 6.67 -0.05
C TYR A 205 21.56 7.58 0.13
N ARG A 206 22.73 7.11 -0.23
CA ARG A 206 24.00 7.90 -0.24
C ARG A 206 24.72 7.70 -1.55
N SER A 207 25.32 8.74 -2.04
CA SER A 207 26.13 8.71 -3.26
C SER A 207 27.23 9.78 -3.20
N SER A 208 28.12 9.78 -4.19
CA SER A 208 29.21 10.74 -4.28
C SER A 208 28.80 12.23 -4.22
N ASN A 209 27.52 12.55 -4.49
CA ASN A 209 27.06 13.95 -4.55
C ASN A 209 25.65 14.17 -3.97
N LEU A 210 25.03 13.17 -3.34
CA LEU A 210 23.69 13.29 -2.75
C LEU A 210 23.51 12.28 -1.61
N SER A 211 22.89 12.72 -0.52
CA SER A 211 22.37 11.83 0.53
C SER A 211 20.92 12.20 0.83
N ASN A 212 20.07 11.19 0.98
CA ASN A 212 18.66 11.37 1.28
C ASN A 212 18.10 10.17 2.06
N VAL A 213 17.27 10.45 3.05
CA VAL A 213 16.49 9.44 3.79
C VAL A 213 15.01 9.69 3.53
N MET A 214 14.29 8.65 3.10
CA MET A 214 12.87 8.76 2.79
C MET A 214 12.15 7.42 2.97
N LYS A 215 10.87 7.47 3.29
CA LYS A 215 10.00 6.30 3.23
C LYS A 215 9.58 6.07 1.79
N LYS A 216 9.76 4.84 1.31
CA LYS A 216 9.41 4.43 -0.06
C LYS A 216 8.35 3.35 -0.07
N ARG A 217 7.57 3.36 -1.14
CA ARG A 217 6.62 2.30 -1.48
C ARG A 217 6.89 1.83 -2.90
N GLN A 218 6.96 0.52 -3.05
CA GLN A 218 7.07 -0.16 -4.34
C GLN A 218 5.92 -1.15 -4.48
N TYR A 219 5.42 -1.31 -5.70
CA TYR A 219 4.54 -2.42 -6.07
C TYR A 219 5.35 -3.35 -6.95
N TRP A 220 5.52 -4.57 -6.48
CA TRP A 220 6.19 -5.65 -7.19
C TRP A 220 5.16 -6.62 -7.74
N MET A 221 5.22 -6.87 -9.03
CA MET A 221 4.33 -7.80 -9.72
C MET A 221 5.15 -8.95 -10.30
N LYS A 222 4.62 -10.15 -10.26
CA LYS A 222 5.27 -11.32 -10.85
C LYS A 222 4.88 -11.42 -12.32
N GLU A 223 5.86 -11.28 -13.19
CA GLU A 223 5.74 -11.36 -14.64
C GLU A 223 6.61 -12.52 -15.12
N ASP A 224 6.01 -13.51 -15.78
CA ASP A 224 6.71 -14.73 -16.26
C ASP A 224 7.57 -15.39 -15.17
N GLY A 225 7.06 -15.45 -13.95
CA GLY A 225 7.74 -16.03 -12.79
C GLY A 225 8.79 -15.13 -12.12
N VAL A 226 9.04 -13.92 -12.63
CA VAL A 226 10.04 -12.99 -12.13
C VAL A 226 9.38 -11.75 -11.50
N TRP A 227 9.82 -11.36 -10.32
CA TRP A 227 9.35 -10.13 -9.66
C TRP A 227 9.88 -8.88 -10.38
N LYS A 228 8.96 -7.97 -10.72
CA LYS A 228 9.26 -6.70 -11.39
C LYS A 228 8.57 -5.55 -10.67
N ILE A 229 9.26 -4.41 -10.58
CA ILE A 229 8.71 -3.17 -10.02
C ILE A 229 7.77 -2.54 -11.06
N VAL A 230 6.49 -2.39 -10.71
CA VAL A 230 5.48 -1.73 -11.55
C VAL A 230 5.17 -0.30 -11.12
N TYR A 231 5.56 0.04 -9.88
CA TYR A 231 5.45 1.38 -9.31
C TYR A 231 6.54 1.61 -8.27
N GLU A 232 7.08 2.82 -8.19
CA GLU A 232 7.95 3.28 -7.12
C GLU A 232 7.67 4.75 -6.80
N GLY A 233 7.54 5.09 -5.52
CA GLY A 233 7.30 6.45 -5.07
C GLY A 233 7.54 6.64 -3.58
N GLY A 234 7.31 7.85 -3.07
CA GLY A 234 7.24 8.13 -1.64
C GLY A 234 6.03 7.44 -0.99
N ALA A 235 6.14 7.07 0.30
CA ALA A 235 5.08 6.42 1.07
C ALA A 235 4.57 7.33 2.19
#